data_6ffcc8cf6b03f0e7da4e077bc2cca604
#
_entry.id   6ffcc8cf6b03f0e7da4e077bc2cca604
#
_cell.length_a   1.000
_cell.length_b   1.000
_cell.length_c   1.000
_cell.angle_alpha   90.00
_cell.angle_beta   90.00
_cell.angle_gamma   90.00
#
_symmetry.space_group_name_H-M   'P 1'
#
loop_
_entity.id
_entity.type
_entity.pdbx_description
1 polymer ?
#
loop_
_entity_poly.entity_id
_entity_poly.type
_entity_poly.pdbx_seq_one_letter_code
_entity_poly.pdbx_strand_id
1 'polypeptide(L)'
;MKKNLFSTTLTMLCTLAMLLAATLKMQAQTPAEWKTMKGNVTMYMTNDMGRNGYYDQKPIAELMGHMGETLGPKCVLAVGDIHHFNGVASVNDPLWTTNYEQVYSHPELMLNWFPVLGNHEYRGNTQAVLNYGTVSRRWVMPSRYYTKVITGKGTSVRVVFIDTTPLIDRYRADSITYPDAHKQDMQAQLNWLDNTLKTAREDWVIVVGHHPIYAHTPKAESERTDMQKRVLPILKRYHNVAIYACGHIHNFQHIKMPADDIDYVVNSSSSLARPVQAVQGTVFCSPADGFSVISATKEQLNMYMIDKDGKAIHTISRRK
;
A
#
# COMPACT_ATOMS: atom_id res chain seq x y z
N MET A 1 23.06 -42.56 -46.83
CA MET A 1 21.91 -42.22 -46.00
C MET A 1 22.11 -42.24 -44.48
N LYS A 2 23.34 -42.04 -43.94
CA LYS A 2 23.60 -42.05 -42.48
C LYS A 2 24.01 -40.69 -41.88
N LYS A 3 24.14 -39.63 -42.68
CA LYS A 3 24.59 -38.29 -42.19
C LYS A 3 23.44 -37.35 -41.73
N ASN A 4 22.18 -37.62 -42.07
CA ASN A 4 21.08 -36.72 -41.72
C ASN A 4 20.38 -37.05 -40.37
N LEU A 5 20.64 -38.24 -39.81
CA LEU A 5 20.00 -38.67 -38.55
C LEU A 5 20.65 -38.02 -37.31
N PHE A 6 21.97 -37.74 -37.37
CA PHE A 6 22.71 -37.11 -36.26
C PHE A 6 22.43 -35.62 -36.12
N SER A 7 22.13 -34.93 -37.23
CA SER A 7 21.80 -33.51 -37.23
C SER A 7 20.42 -33.21 -36.64
N THR A 8 19.43 -34.07 -36.94
CA THR A 8 18.06 -33.90 -36.42
C THR A 8 17.95 -34.19 -34.92
N THR A 9 18.68 -35.22 -34.44
CA THR A 9 18.68 -35.51 -32.98
C THR A 9 19.38 -34.45 -32.16
N LEU A 10 20.48 -33.85 -32.64
CA LEU A 10 21.17 -32.77 -31.94
C LEU A 10 20.33 -31.49 -31.90
N THR A 11 19.62 -31.16 -33.00
CA THR A 11 18.71 -30.00 -33.04
C THR A 11 17.50 -30.19 -32.11
N MET A 12 16.95 -31.41 -32.02
CA MET A 12 15.87 -31.72 -31.09
C MET A 12 16.29 -31.68 -29.62
N LEU A 13 17.52 -32.11 -29.27
CA LEU A 13 18.05 -31.99 -27.91
C LEU A 13 18.33 -30.54 -27.54
N CYS A 14 18.84 -29.71 -28.45
CA CYS A 14 19.05 -28.30 -28.20
C CYS A 14 17.76 -27.51 -28.04
N THR A 15 16.71 -27.83 -28.81
CA THR A 15 15.37 -27.23 -28.66
C THR A 15 14.69 -27.68 -27.37
N LEU A 16 14.85 -28.95 -26.97
CA LEU A 16 14.32 -29.43 -25.69
C LEU A 16 15.06 -28.82 -24.47
N ALA A 17 16.37 -28.63 -24.58
CA ALA A 17 17.18 -27.96 -23.57
C ALA A 17 16.87 -26.45 -23.47
N MET A 18 16.60 -25.76 -24.59
CA MET A 18 16.13 -24.38 -24.60
C MET A 18 14.69 -24.23 -24.10
N LEU A 19 13.81 -25.18 -24.36
CA LEU A 19 12.48 -25.24 -23.77
C LEU A 19 12.52 -25.52 -22.26
N LEU A 20 13.43 -26.39 -21.76
CA LEU A 20 13.66 -26.59 -20.33
C LEU A 20 14.34 -25.38 -19.66
N ALA A 21 15.24 -24.68 -20.35
CA ALA A 21 15.84 -23.43 -19.84
C ALA A 21 14.85 -22.25 -19.84
N ALA A 22 13.91 -22.20 -20.79
CA ALA A 22 12.83 -21.21 -20.81
C ALA A 22 11.76 -21.47 -19.74
N THR A 23 11.71 -22.65 -19.15
CA THR A 23 10.84 -22.99 -18.00
C THR A 23 11.49 -22.76 -16.63
N LEU A 24 12.68 -22.19 -16.58
CA LEU A 24 13.15 -21.47 -15.38
C LEU A 24 12.37 -20.15 -15.25
N LYS A 25 11.03 -20.28 -15.23
CA LYS A 25 10.13 -19.24 -14.74
C LYS A 25 10.62 -18.86 -13.35
N MET A 26 10.75 -17.57 -13.12
CA MET A 26 10.83 -17.01 -11.77
C MET A 26 9.84 -17.78 -10.90
N GLN A 27 10.37 -18.59 -10.00
CA GLN A 27 9.55 -19.46 -9.17
C GLN A 27 8.87 -18.53 -8.17
N ALA A 28 7.54 -18.40 -8.28
CA ALA A 28 6.76 -17.72 -7.27
C ALA A 28 7.11 -18.29 -5.89
N GLN A 29 7.16 -17.42 -4.87
CA GLN A 29 7.44 -17.90 -3.51
C GLN A 29 6.40 -18.93 -3.10
N THR A 30 6.86 -19.96 -2.41
CA THR A 30 6.00 -21.04 -1.94
C THR A 30 5.26 -20.64 -0.66
N PRO A 31 4.14 -21.29 -0.29
CA PRO A 31 3.49 -21.09 1.00
C PRO A 31 4.44 -21.27 2.21
N ALA A 32 5.47 -22.10 2.10
CA ALA A 32 6.48 -22.27 3.13
C ALA A 32 7.34 -21.00 3.32
N GLU A 33 7.71 -20.33 2.23
CA GLU A 33 8.45 -19.06 2.28
C GLU A 33 7.57 -17.92 2.81
N TRP A 34 6.31 -17.84 2.39
CA TRP A 34 5.36 -16.86 2.92
C TRP A 34 5.18 -16.99 4.43
N LYS A 35 5.18 -18.22 4.96
CA LYS A 35 5.05 -18.47 6.40
C LYS A 35 6.11 -17.76 7.23
N THR A 36 7.30 -17.52 6.68
CA THR A 36 8.38 -16.77 7.36
C THR A 36 8.06 -15.31 7.57
N MET A 37 7.11 -14.75 6.80
CA MET A 37 6.67 -13.36 6.94
C MET A 37 5.65 -13.16 8.06
N LYS A 38 5.13 -14.24 8.66
CA LYS A 38 4.08 -14.17 9.69
C LYS A 38 4.63 -13.67 11.02
N GLY A 39 4.03 -12.60 11.56
CA GLY A 39 4.33 -12.06 12.90
C GLY A 39 3.23 -12.39 13.93
N ASN A 40 3.37 -11.82 15.11
CA ASN A 40 2.30 -11.80 16.12
C ASN A 40 1.12 -10.95 15.66
N VAL A 41 1.42 -9.86 14.96
CA VAL A 41 0.49 -9.04 14.19
C VAL A 41 0.91 -9.14 12.73
N THR A 42 0.01 -9.51 11.83
CA THR A 42 0.20 -9.48 10.37
C THR A 42 -0.93 -8.67 9.76
N MET A 43 -0.61 -7.76 8.84
CA MET A 43 -1.55 -6.88 8.15
C MET A 43 -1.17 -6.79 6.68
N TYR A 44 -2.12 -6.52 5.81
CA TYR A 44 -1.87 -6.14 4.42
C TYR A 44 -1.95 -4.63 4.25
N MET A 45 -1.24 -4.12 3.26
CA MET A 45 -1.36 -2.74 2.78
C MET A 45 -1.50 -2.73 1.26
N THR A 46 -2.56 -2.09 0.77
CA THR A 46 -2.92 -1.96 -0.65
C THR A 46 -3.37 -0.52 -0.95
N ASN A 47 -3.22 -0.04 -2.17
CA ASN A 47 -3.62 1.30 -2.59
C ASN A 47 -3.69 1.41 -4.11
N ASP A 48 -4.24 2.51 -4.61
CA ASP A 48 -4.31 2.84 -6.05
C ASP A 48 -4.90 1.68 -6.86
N MET A 49 -5.89 1.00 -6.29
CA MET A 49 -6.32 -0.32 -6.72
C MET A 49 -7.49 -0.30 -7.69
N GLY A 50 -8.35 0.72 -7.63
CA GLY A 50 -9.64 0.72 -8.31
C GLY A 50 -9.56 0.90 -9.82
N ARG A 51 -9.64 -0.21 -10.56
CA ARG A 51 -9.60 -0.27 -12.02
C ARG A 51 -10.68 -1.19 -12.61
N ASN A 52 -11.80 -1.40 -11.90
CA ASN A 52 -12.89 -2.30 -12.31
C ASN A 52 -12.42 -3.73 -12.59
N GLY A 53 -11.41 -4.20 -11.85
CA GLY A 53 -10.80 -5.52 -12.04
C GLY A 53 -9.87 -5.64 -13.25
N TYR A 54 -9.58 -4.55 -13.96
CA TYR A 54 -8.63 -4.52 -15.08
C TYR A 54 -7.18 -4.42 -14.60
N TYR A 55 -6.25 -4.58 -15.54
CA TYR A 55 -4.81 -4.70 -15.30
C TYR A 55 -4.53 -5.84 -14.33
N ASP A 56 -3.62 -5.65 -13.40
CA ASP A 56 -3.25 -6.66 -12.42
C ASP A 56 -4.09 -6.61 -11.12
N GLN A 57 -5.21 -5.85 -11.09
CA GLN A 57 -6.04 -5.72 -9.88
C GLN A 57 -6.60 -7.06 -9.40
N LYS A 58 -7.22 -7.87 -10.28
CA LYS A 58 -7.76 -9.20 -9.90
C LYS A 58 -6.66 -10.20 -9.55
N PRO A 59 -5.61 -10.38 -10.37
CA PRO A 59 -4.48 -11.25 -10.01
C PRO A 59 -3.87 -10.92 -8.64
N ILE A 60 -3.67 -9.64 -8.33
CA ILE A 60 -3.12 -9.22 -7.02
C ILE A 60 -4.12 -9.51 -5.89
N ALA A 61 -5.41 -9.27 -6.09
CA ALA A 61 -6.44 -9.58 -5.09
C ALA A 61 -6.52 -11.08 -4.79
N GLU A 62 -6.47 -11.94 -5.80
CA GLU A 62 -6.40 -13.39 -5.65
C GLU A 62 -5.13 -13.82 -4.90
N LEU A 63 -3.98 -13.26 -5.28
CA LEU A 63 -2.72 -13.51 -4.57
C LEU A 63 -2.79 -13.11 -3.09
N MET A 64 -3.36 -11.94 -2.77
CA MET A 64 -3.58 -11.52 -1.38
C MET A 64 -4.43 -12.54 -0.62
N GLY A 65 -5.48 -13.09 -1.25
CA GLY A 65 -6.32 -14.13 -0.69
C GLY A 65 -5.54 -15.42 -0.40
N HIS A 66 -4.84 -15.95 -1.39
CA HIS A 66 -4.03 -17.18 -1.25
C HIS A 66 -2.91 -17.04 -0.22
N MET A 67 -2.21 -15.91 -0.21
CA MET A 67 -1.23 -15.63 0.84
C MET A 67 -1.90 -15.54 2.23
N GLY A 68 -3.14 -15.06 2.28
CA GLY A 68 -3.94 -14.96 3.49
C GLY A 68 -4.15 -16.30 4.19
N GLU A 69 -4.35 -17.39 3.44
CA GLU A 69 -4.49 -18.76 3.97
C GLU A 69 -3.28 -19.17 4.83
N THR A 70 -2.09 -18.70 4.47
CA THR A 70 -0.84 -18.95 5.22
C THR A 70 -0.58 -17.91 6.30
N LEU A 71 -0.77 -16.63 5.97
CA LEU A 71 -0.36 -15.51 6.81
C LEU A 71 -1.41 -15.17 7.89
N GLY A 72 -2.69 -15.35 7.60
CA GLY A 72 -3.80 -14.98 8.49
C GLY A 72 -3.76 -13.51 8.87
N PRO A 73 -3.88 -12.57 7.93
CA PRO A 73 -3.82 -11.15 8.22
C PRO A 73 -4.99 -10.74 9.12
N LYS A 74 -4.77 -9.76 10.00
CA LYS A 74 -5.80 -9.24 10.92
C LYS A 74 -6.66 -8.16 10.28
N CYS A 75 -6.11 -7.45 9.29
CA CYS A 75 -6.80 -6.38 8.58
C CYS A 75 -6.05 -6.02 7.30
N VAL A 76 -6.71 -5.20 6.47
CA VAL A 76 -6.12 -4.54 5.32
C VAL A 76 -6.10 -3.04 5.55
N LEU A 77 -4.96 -2.40 5.29
CA LEU A 77 -4.80 -0.96 5.23
C LEU A 77 -4.99 -0.55 3.76
N ALA A 78 -6.08 0.15 3.43
CA ALA A 78 -6.39 0.60 2.07
C ALA A 78 -6.01 2.07 1.92
N VAL A 79 -4.82 2.34 1.35
CA VAL A 79 -4.16 3.64 1.47
C VAL A 79 -4.47 4.57 0.29
N GLY A 80 -5.76 4.78 0.02
CA GLY A 80 -6.30 5.77 -0.92
C GLY A 80 -6.33 5.31 -2.38
N ASP A 81 -7.04 6.11 -3.17
CA ASP A 81 -7.31 5.87 -4.59
C ASP A 81 -7.94 4.48 -4.83
N ILE A 82 -8.99 4.22 -4.05
CA ILE A 82 -9.78 2.99 -4.13
C ILE A 82 -10.64 2.97 -5.39
N HIS A 83 -11.01 4.16 -5.88
CA HIS A 83 -11.89 4.35 -7.02
C HIS A 83 -11.32 5.35 -8.03
N HIS A 84 -10.61 4.86 -9.04
CA HIS A 84 -10.21 5.67 -10.19
C HIS A 84 -11.39 5.79 -11.19
N PHE A 85 -11.60 6.95 -11.89
CA PHE A 85 -10.79 8.17 -11.82
C PHE A 85 -11.46 9.26 -10.97
N ASN A 86 -12.77 9.20 -10.78
CA ASN A 86 -13.58 10.29 -10.20
C ASN A 86 -14.19 9.93 -8.85
N GLY A 87 -13.64 8.94 -8.14
CA GLY A 87 -14.23 8.47 -6.90
C GLY A 87 -15.61 7.84 -7.11
N VAL A 88 -16.42 7.83 -6.07
CA VAL A 88 -17.79 7.32 -6.08
C VAL A 88 -18.80 8.46 -5.88
N ALA A 89 -20.00 8.32 -6.41
CA ALA A 89 -21.08 9.30 -6.25
C ALA A 89 -21.88 9.07 -4.95
N SER A 90 -22.02 7.82 -4.52
CA SER A 90 -22.81 7.44 -3.35
C SER A 90 -22.35 6.10 -2.75
N VAL A 91 -22.90 5.70 -1.62
CA VAL A 91 -22.70 4.35 -1.04
C VAL A 91 -23.28 3.23 -1.92
N ASN A 92 -24.16 3.55 -2.85
CA ASN A 92 -24.75 2.60 -3.80
C ASN A 92 -24.12 2.69 -5.20
N ASP A 93 -22.99 3.39 -5.35
CA ASP A 93 -22.30 3.49 -6.64
C ASP A 93 -21.84 2.10 -7.11
N PRO A 94 -22.10 1.70 -8.37
CA PRO A 94 -21.65 0.39 -8.89
C PRO A 94 -20.15 0.17 -8.81
N LEU A 95 -19.33 1.22 -8.74
CA LEU A 95 -17.88 1.12 -8.57
C LEU A 95 -17.48 0.40 -7.28
N TRP A 96 -18.28 0.43 -6.23
CA TRP A 96 -18.04 -0.38 -5.03
C TRP A 96 -18.01 -1.87 -5.34
N THR A 97 -18.93 -2.33 -6.19
CA THR A 97 -18.99 -3.72 -6.61
C THR A 97 -17.79 -4.09 -7.47
N THR A 98 -17.48 -3.29 -8.49
CA THR A 98 -16.48 -3.63 -9.52
C THR A 98 -15.03 -3.32 -9.12
N ASN A 99 -14.81 -2.37 -8.21
CA ASN A 99 -13.48 -2.05 -7.71
C ASN A 99 -13.12 -2.76 -6.39
N TYR A 100 -14.12 -3.15 -5.59
CA TYR A 100 -13.87 -3.61 -4.24
C TYR A 100 -14.55 -4.95 -3.92
N GLU A 101 -15.89 -5.03 -3.88
CA GLU A 101 -16.59 -6.20 -3.34
C GLU A 101 -16.33 -7.49 -4.13
N GLN A 102 -16.42 -7.43 -5.46
CA GLN A 102 -16.19 -8.60 -6.32
C GLN A 102 -14.71 -8.89 -6.56
N VAL A 103 -13.86 -7.90 -6.47
CA VAL A 103 -12.42 -8.07 -6.69
C VAL A 103 -11.76 -8.70 -5.47
N TYR A 104 -12.02 -8.17 -4.29
CA TYR A 104 -11.44 -8.65 -3.02
C TYR A 104 -12.40 -9.59 -2.30
N SER A 105 -12.89 -10.61 -3.03
CA SER A 105 -13.95 -11.53 -2.57
C SER A 105 -13.44 -12.84 -1.96
N HIS A 106 -12.12 -13.07 -1.96
CA HIS A 106 -11.54 -14.25 -1.32
C HIS A 106 -11.92 -14.30 0.18
N PRO A 107 -12.26 -15.49 0.75
CA PRO A 107 -12.65 -15.62 2.16
C PRO A 107 -11.68 -14.98 3.15
N GLU A 108 -10.37 -15.11 2.92
CA GLU A 108 -9.31 -14.54 3.76
C GLU A 108 -9.25 -13.00 3.72
N LEU A 109 -9.98 -12.36 2.80
CA LEU A 109 -10.09 -10.91 2.69
C LEU A 109 -11.42 -10.37 3.27
N MET A 110 -12.28 -11.27 3.84
CA MET A 110 -13.52 -10.90 4.54
C MET A 110 -13.27 -10.43 5.98
N LEU A 111 -12.25 -9.59 6.16
CA LEU A 111 -11.80 -8.98 7.40
C LEU A 111 -11.94 -7.45 7.36
N ASN A 112 -11.58 -6.75 8.44
CA ASN A 112 -11.69 -5.30 8.46
C ASN A 112 -10.70 -4.62 7.50
N TRP A 113 -11.20 -3.71 6.70
CA TRP A 113 -10.45 -2.80 5.84
C TRP A 113 -10.46 -1.41 6.45
N PHE A 114 -9.29 -0.84 6.65
CA PHE A 114 -9.09 0.49 7.21
C PHE A 114 -8.59 1.44 6.12
N PRO A 115 -9.47 2.24 5.49
CA PRO A 115 -9.09 3.09 4.38
C PRO A 115 -8.60 4.47 4.80
N VAL A 116 -7.86 5.12 3.91
CA VAL A 116 -7.69 6.58 3.84
C VAL A 116 -8.24 7.09 2.52
N LEU A 117 -8.54 8.39 2.43
CA LEU A 117 -8.91 9.04 1.20
C LEU A 117 -7.66 9.36 0.37
N GLY A 118 -7.71 9.10 -0.93
CA GLY A 118 -6.77 9.60 -1.92
C GLY A 118 -7.33 10.80 -2.67
N ASN A 119 -6.56 11.35 -3.60
CA ASN A 119 -7.02 12.49 -4.39
C ASN A 119 -8.14 12.10 -5.38
N HIS A 120 -8.25 10.84 -5.76
CA HIS A 120 -9.35 10.38 -6.62
C HIS A 120 -10.69 10.31 -5.86
N GLU A 121 -10.71 9.94 -4.57
CA GLU A 121 -11.91 10.02 -3.74
C GLU A 121 -12.42 11.48 -3.61
N TYR A 122 -11.49 12.45 -3.59
CA TYR A 122 -11.84 13.88 -3.52
C TYR A 122 -12.41 14.46 -4.81
N ARG A 123 -12.35 13.73 -5.93
CA ARG A 123 -13.07 14.08 -7.17
C ARG A 123 -14.54 13.67 -7.14
N GLY A 124 -14.88 12.74 -6.26
CA GLY A 124 -16.23 12.25 -6.04
C GLY A 124 -16.83 12.72 -4.72
N ASN A 125 -17.67 11.88 -4.16
CA ASN A 125 -18.33 12.12 -2.89
C ASN A 125 -17.52 11.46 -1.75
N THR A 126 -16.65 12.22 -1.10
CA THR A 126 -15.84 11.73 0.03
C THR A 126 -16.69 11.24 1.19
N GLN A 127 -17.88 11.83 1.42
CA GLN A 127 -18.78 11.37 2.49
C GLN A 127 -19.35 9.98 2.21
N ALA A 128 -19.56 9.63 0.93
CA ALA A 128 -19.96 8.27 0.57
C ALA A 128 -18.88 7.24 0.94
N VAL A 129 -17.60 7.59 0.81
CA VAL A 129 -16.50 6.72 1.21
C VAL A 129 -16.47 6.50 2.73
N LEU A 130 -16.68 7.57 3.51
CA LEU A 130 -16.79 7.46 4.97
C LEU A 130 -17.99 6.57 5.38
N ASN A 131 -19.12 6.75 4.72
CA ASN A 131 -20.40 6.11 5.06
C ASN A 131 -20.52 4.67 4.52
N TYR A 132 -19.60 4.19 3.68
CA TYR A 132 -19.73 2.86 3.06
C TYR A 132 -19.77 1.71 4.08
N GLY A 133 -19.27 1.91 5.28
CA GLY A 133 -19.43 0.97 6.40
C GLY A 133 -20.89 0.66 6.76
N THR A 134 -21.87 1.46 6.34
CA THR A 134 -23.30 1.17 6.48
C THR A 134 -23.80 0.10 5.50
N VAL A 135 -23.06 -0.13 4.41
CA VAL A 135 -23.35 -1.14 3.38
C VAL A 135 -22.48 -2.37 3.55
N SER A 136 -21.17 -2.15 3.71
CA SER A 136 -20.18 -3.24 3.86
C SER A 136 -19.56 -3.22 5.26
N ARG A 137 -19.87 -4.21 6.08
CA ARG A 137 -19.36 -4.31 7.46
C ARG A 137 -17.85 -4.43 7.57
N ARG A 138 -17.15 -4.84 6.50
CA ARG A 138 -15.69 -4.93 6.45
C ARG A 138 -15.01 -3.59 6.21
N TRP A 139 -15.75 -2.56 5.77
CA TRP A 139 -15.26 -1.20 5.55
C TRP A 139 -15.36 -0.38 6.84
N VAL A 140 -14.21 -0.04 7.43
CA VAL A 140 -14.16 0.62 8.74
C VAL A 140 -13.43 1.96 8.61
N MET A 141 -14.19 3.02 8.38
CA MET A 141 -13.69 4.39 8.26
C MET A 141 -14.49 5.34 9.17
N PRO A 142 -14.11 5.47 10.45
CA PRO A 142 -14.89 6.25 11.41
C PRO A 142 -14.84 7.77 11.19
N SER A 143 -13.78 8.25 10.52
CA SER A 143 -13.58 9.67 10.19
C SER A 143 -12.52 9.79 9.08
N ARG A 144 -12.26 11.01 8.58
CA ARG A 144 -11.25 11.28 7.55
C ARG A 144 -9.83 10.97 8.01
N TYR A 145 -9.56 11.18 9.28
CA TYR A 145 -8.31 10.80 9.95
C TYR A 145 -8.64 10.15 11.29
N TYR A 146 -7.95 9.11 11.62
CA TYR A 146 -8.22 8.29 12.80
C TYR A 146 -7.02 7.41 13.15
N THR A 147 -7.11 6.69 14.25
CA THR A 147 -6.09 5.71 14.64
C THR A 147 -6.72 4.38 15.01
N LYS A 148 -5.98 3.29 14.78
CA LYS A 148 -6.36 1.94 15.16
C LYS A 148 -5.17 1.23 15.80
N VAL A 149 -5.40 0.59 16.92
CA VAL A 149 -4.42 -0.32 17.54
C VAL A 149 -4.75 -1.75 17.13
N ILE A 150 -3.81 -2.41 16.49
CA ILE A 150 -3.90 -3.82 16.09
C ILE A 150 -3.04 -4.63 17.05
N THR A 151 -3.63 -5.64 17.69
CA THR A 151 -2.93 -6.43 18.72
C THR A 151 -2.87 -7.90 18.36
N GLY A 152 -1.84 -8.60 18.85
CA GLY A 152 -1.70 -10.04 18.71
C GLY A 152 -0.55 -10.60 19.54
N LYS A 153 -0.81 -11.67 20.31
CA LYS A 153 0.20 -12.37 21.12
C LYS A 153 1.11 -11.42 21.92
N GLY A 154 0.50 -10.42 22.57
CA GLY A 154 1.20 -9.45 23.42
C GLY A 154 1.98 -8.37 22.64
N THR A 155 1.81 -8.26 21.33
CA THR A 155 2.36 -7.20 20.47
C THR A 155 1.26 -6.22 20.11
N SER A 156 1.59 -4.92 20.08
CA SER A 156 0.69 -3.84 19.70
C SER A 156 1.29 -2.97 18.60
N VAL A 157 0.49 -2.67 17.58
CA VAL A 157 0.85 -1.77 16.48
C VAL A 157 -0.22 -0.68 16.39
N ARG A 158 0.15 0.57 16.62
CA ARG A 158 -0.71 1.71 16.32
C ARG A 158 -0.53 2.09 14.87
N VAL A 159 -1.62 2.07 14.11
CA VAL A 159 -1.69 2.65 12.77
C VAL A 159 -2.44 3.97 12.86
N VAL A 160 -1.81 5.05 12.39
CA VAL A 160 -2.35 6.40 12.36
C VAL A 160 -2.66 6.74 10.92
N PHE A 161 -3.93 6.92 10.62
CA PHE A 161 -4.45 7.19 9.27
C PHE A 161 -4.66 8.70 9.13
N ILE A 162 -4.01 9.33 8.14
CA ILE A 162 -4.13 10.76 7.88
C ILE A 162 -4.71 11.03 6.48
N ASP A 163 -5.56 12.03 6.40
CA ASP A 163 -6.15 12.51 5.15
C ASP A 163 -5.23 13.57 4.53
N THR A 164 -4.43 13.16 3.56
CA THR A 164 -3.35 13.99 3.01
C THR A 164 -3.80 14.95 1.91
N THR A 165 -4.91 14.69 1.22
CA THR A 165 -5.38 15.56 0.12
C THR A 165 -5.63 16.99 0.59
N PRO A 166 -6.33 17.26 1.72
CA PRO A 166 -6.54 18.63 2.20
C PRO A 166 -5.29 19.26 2.82
N LEU A 167 -4.20 18.52 3.01
CA LEU A 167 -2.92 19.05 3.48
C LEU A 167 -2.06 19.64 2.36
N ILE A 168 -2.50 19.58 1.12
CA ILE A 168 -1.76 19.98 -0.09
C ILE A 168 -2.50 21.14 -0.77
N ASP A 169 -1.83 22.29 -0.90
CA ASP A 169 -2.44 23.53 -1.36
C ASP A 169 -3.03 23.45 -2.76
N ARG A 170 -2.39 22.72 -3.68
CA ARG A 170 -2.91 22.58 -5.04
C ARG A 170 -4.31 21.94 -5.09
N TYR A 171 -4.60 20.98 -4.22
CA TYR A 171 -5.92 20.34 -4.15
C TYR A 171 -6.94 21.25 -3.49
N ARG A 172 -6.53 22.04 -2.50
CA ARG A 172 -7.40 23.04 -1.86
C ARG A 172 -7.74 24.18 -2.80
N ALA A 173 -6.83 24.58 -3.68
CA ALA A 173 -7.02 25.66 -4.64
C ALA A 173 -7.96 25.27 -5.80
N ASP A 174 -8.00 23.99 -6.17
CA ASP A 174 -8.88 23.49 -7.25
C ASP A 174 -10.20 22.95 -6.69
N SER A 175 -11.09 23.86 -6.33
CA SER A 175 -12.41 23.52 -5.78
C SER A 175 -13.39 22.93 -6.81
N ILE A 176 -13.06 22.98 -8.09
CA ILE A 176 -13.87 22.37 -9.16
C ILE A 176 -13.59 20.86 -9.20
N THR A 177 -12.32 20.48 -9.27
CA THR A 177 -11.92 19.07 -9.34
C THR A 177 -11.97 18.38 -7.97
N TYR A 178 -11.69 19.11 -6.89
CA TYR A 178 -11.60 18.60 -5.51
C TYR A 178 -12.49 19.37 -4.54
N PRO A 179 -13.83 19.31 -4.72
CA PRO A 179 -14.78 20.24 -4.07
C PRO A 179 -14.78 20.20 -2.55
N ASP A 180 -14.28 19.14 -1.93
CA ASP A 180 -14.25 18.99 -0.48
C ASP A 180 -12.89 19.31 0.16
N ALA A 181 -11.81 19.43 -0.62
CA ALA A 181 -10.45 19.57 -0.06
C ALA A 181 -10.29 20.88 0.74
N HIS A 182 -10.78 22.02 0.22
CA HIS A 182 -10.68 23.32 0.89
C HIS A 182 -11.58 23.44 2.13
N LYS A 183 -12.61 22.60 2.24
CA LYS A 183 -13.57 22.62 3.36
C LYS A 183 -13.02 21.96 4.63
N GLN A 184 -11.91 21.19 4.50
CA GLN A 184 -11.35 20.48 5.64
C GLN A 184 -10.49 21.40 6.51
N ASP A 185 -10.60 21.24 7.83
CA ASP A 185 -9.74 21.94 8.79
C ASP A 185 -8.39 21.22 8.90
N MET A 186 -7.42 21.72 8.13
CA MET A 186 -6.06 21.21 8.10
C MET A 186 -5.37 21.33 9.46
N GLN A 187 -5.56 22.45 10.18
CA GLN A 187 -4.89 22.68 11.45
C GLN A 187 -5.42 21.75 12.55
N ALA A 188 -6.72 21.49 12.57
CA ALA A 188 -7.32 20.52 13.47
C ALA A 188 -6.71 19.12 13.28
N GLN A 189 -6.54 18.66 12.03
CA GLN A 189 -5.91 17.39 11.73
C GLN A 189 -4.44 17.35 12.18
N LEU A 190 -3.65 18.40 11.92
CA LEU A 190 -2.25 18.45 12.31
C LEU A 190 -2.10 18.46 13.84
N ASN A 191 -2.94 19.20 14.57
CA ASN A 191 -2.98 19.18 16.02
C ASN A 191 -3.36 17.80 16.57
N TRP A 192 -4.33 17.14 15.95
CA TRP A 192 -4.72 15.78 16.31
C TRP A 192 -3.59 14.77 16.07
N LEU A 193 -2.89 14.87 14.94
CA LEU A 193 -1.74 14.01 14.61
C LEU A 193 -0.63 14.18 15.68
N ASP A 194 -0.28 15.43 16.02
CA ASP A 194 0.71 15.75 17.03
C ASP A 194 0.34 15.12 18.39
N ASN A 195 -0.89 15.32 18.85
CA ASN A 195 -1.36 14.74 20.11
C ASN A 195 -1.41 13.21 20.08
N THR A 196 -1.80 12.61 18.96
CA THR A 196 -1.85 11.16 18.77
C THR A 196 -0.46 10.54 18.92
N LEU A 197 0.55 11.11 18.26
CA LEU A 197 1.93 10.62 18.35
C LEU A 197 2.55 10.86 19.74
N LYS A 198 2.27 12.00 20.36
CA LYS A 198 2.69 12.33 21.73
C LYS A 198 2.22 11.30 22.76
N THR A 199 1.01 10.77 22.57
CA THR A 199 0.35 9.86 23.53
C THR A 199 0.51 8.38 23.17
N ALA A 200 1.06 8.04 22.00
CA ALA A 200 1.26 6.65 21.57
C ALA A 200 2.25 5.90 22.49
N ARG A 201 1.89 4.67 22.88
CA ARG A 201 2.68 3.80 23.78
C ARG A 201 2.78 2.36 23.27
N GLU A 202 2.29 2.12 22.07
CA GLU A 202 2.31 0.81 21.44
C GLU A 202 3.74 0.39 21.08
N ASP A 203 3.94 -0.90 20.88
CA ASP A 203 5.26 -1.43 20.51
C ASP A 203 5.79 -0.78 19.22
N TRP A 204 4.89 -0.54 18.27
CA TRP A 204 5.20 0.07 16.98
C TRP A 204 4.15 1.10 16.59
N VAL A 205 4.60 2.18 15.95
CA VAL A 205 3.73 3.22 15.37
C VAL A 205 4.02 3.34 13.88
N ILE A 206 2.99 3.19 13.07
CA ILE A 206 3.02 3.36 11.62
C ILE A 206 2.05 4.50 11.28
N VAL A 207 2.49 5.46 10.49
CA VAL A 207 1.61 6.51 9.95
C VAL A 207 1.36 6.21 8.47
N VAL A 208 0.10 6.20 8.07
CA VAL A 208 -0.30 5.99 6.67
C VAL A 208 -1.11 7.17 6.16
N GLY A 209 -0.78 7.59 4.95
CA GLY A 209 -1.51 8.62 4.20
C GLY A 209 -1.33 8.38 2.71
N HIS A 210 -2.15 9.00 1.87
CA HIS A 210 -2.09 8.69 0.43
C HIS A 210 -0.87 9.29 -0.28
N HIS A 211 -0.50 10.55 0.03
CA HIS A 211 0.57 11.26 -0.67
C HIS A 211 1.94 11.07 -0.01
N PRO A 212 3.04 11.00 -0.80
CA PRO A 212 4.40 10.83 -0.28
C PRO A 212 4.96 12.10 0.35
N ILE A 213 5.87 11.91 1.33
CA ILE A 213 6.76 12.96 1.85
C ILE A 213 8.03 13.01 0.99
N TYR A 214 8.57 11.85 0.66
CA TYR A 214 9.72 11.69 -0.25
C TYR A 214 9.37 10.64 -1.30
N ALA A 215 9.67 10.93 -2.56
CA ALA A 215 9.51 9.99 -3.67
C ALA A 215 10.20 10.51 -4.94
N HIS A 216 10.63 9.60 -5.81
CA HIS A 216 10.79 9.89 -7.22
C HIS A 216 9.41 9.86 -7.90
N THR A 217 9.04 10.94 -8.56
CA THR A 217 7.78 11.03 -9.29
C THR A 217 7.80 12.21 -10.26
N PRO A 218 7.15 12.10 -11.44
CA PRO A 218 6.91 13.24 -12.34
C PRO A 218 5.76 14.15 -11.87
N LYS A 219 5.05 13.79 -10.77
CA LYS A 219 3.98 14.62 -10.21
C LYS A 219 4.54 15.92 -9.61
N ALA A 220 3.66 16.90 -9.41
CA ALA A 220 4.04 18.22 -8.94
C ALA A 220 4.84 18.16 -7.63
N GLU A 221 5.98 18.87 -7.61
CA GLU A 221 6.85 18.92 -6.44
C GLU A 221 6.17 19.56 -5.22
N SER A 222 5.23 20.47 -5.46
CA SER A 222 4.46 21.12 -4.40
C SER A 222 3.73 20.13 -3.49
N GLU A 223 3.32 18.95 -3.98
CA GLU A 223 2.70 17.92 -3.15
C GLU A 223 3.65 17.44 -2.04
N ARG A 224 4.89 17.12 -2.41
CA ARG A 224 5.92 16.69 -1.45
C ARG A 224 6.37 17.83 -0.54
N THR A 225 6.54 19.02 -1.10
CA THR A 225 6.92 20.23 -0.33
C THR A 225 5.90 20.55 0.75
N ASP A 226 4.61 20.47 0.45
CA ASP A 226 3.55 20.69 1.43
C ASP A 226 3.54 19.61 2.53
N MET A 227 3.73 18.35 2.16
CA MET A 227 3.83 17.24 3.11
C MET A 227 5.08 17.38 4.00
N GLN A 228 6.23 17.76 3.43
CA GLN A 228 7.47 18.02 4.16
C GLN A 228 7.34 19.22 5.12
N LYS A 229 6.62 20.25 4.72
CA LYS A 229 6.40 21.45 5.55
C LYS A 229 5.45 21.19 6.71
N ARG A 230 4.40 20.40 6.51
CA ARG A 230 3.28 20.27 7.45
C ARG A 230 3.32 18.99 8.27
N VAL A 231 3.63 17.87 7.65
CA VAL A 231 3.54 16.55 8.31
C VAL A 231 4.89 16.10 8.88
N LEU A 232 5.96 16.23 8.10
CA LEU A 232 7.28 15.74 8.48
C LEU A 232 7.77 16.25 9.86
N PRO A 233 7.64 17.56 10.24
CA PRO A 233 8.08 18.02 11.54
C PRO A 233 7.35 17.36 12.71
N ILE A 234 6.08 16.99 12.51
CA ILE A 234 5.27 16.31 13.54
C ILE A 234 5.74 14.86 13.67
N LEU A 235 5.97 14.15 12.55
CA LEU A 235 6.44 12.76 12.57
C LEU A 235 7.79 12.62 13.29
N LYS A 236 8.69 13.57 13.10
CA LYS A 236 10.04 13.54 13.69
C LYS A 236 10.09 13.92 15.16
N ARG A 237 9.07 14.60 15.68
CA ARG A 237 9.09 15.22 17.02
C ARG A 237 9.24 14.23 18.17
N TYR A 238 8.63 13.06 18.06
CA TYR A 238 8.51 12.11 19.17
C TYR A 238 9.38 10.85 19.02
N HIS A 239 10.09 10.69 17.91
CA HIS A 239 10.98 9.55 17.63
C HIS A 239 10.32 8.16 17.77
N ASN A 240 8.98 8.09 17.72
CA ASN A 240 8.23 6.86 17.89
C ASN A 240 7.62 6.31 16.58
N VAL A 241 7.68 7.08 15.49
CA VAL A 241 7.19 6.65 14.19
C VAL A 241 8.26 5.79 13.51
N ALA A 242 7.95 4.51 13.29
CA ALA A 242 8.85 3.59 12.61
C ALA A 242 8.80 3.73 11.09
N ILE A 243 7.58 3.85 10.55
CA ILE A 243 7.32 3.89 9.10
C ILE A 243 6.28 4.97 8.81
N TYR A 244 6.52 5.79 7.78
CA TYR A 244 5.51 6.54 7.05
C TYR A 244 5.27 5.85 5.72
N ALA A 245 4.06 5.36 5.46
CA ALA A 245 3.74 4.64 4.23
C ALA A 245 2.60 5.31 3.47
N CYS A 246 2.71 5.30 2.13
CA CYS A 246 1.77 5.97 1.24
C CYS A 246 1.60 5.20 -0.08
N GLY A 247 0.68 5.67 -0.93
CA GLY A 247 0.44 5.21 -2.29
C GLY A 247 0.77 6.28 -3.34
N HIS A 248 -0.22 6.60 -4.19
CA HIS A 248 -0.25 7.72 -5.13
C HIS A 248 0.67 7.62 -6.36
N ILE A 249 1.86 7.00 -6.21
CA ILE A 249 2.89 7.05 -7.26
C ILE A 249 2.86 5.81 -8.17
N HIS A 250 2.27 4.71 -7.70
CA HIS A 250 2.15 3.45 -8.44
C HIS A 250 3.49 2.76 -8.73
N ASN A 251 4.39 2.75 -7.78
CA ASN A 251 5.63 1.98 -7.81
C ASN A 251 6.14 1.80 -6.38
N PHE A 252 7.00 0.82 -6.16
CA PHE A 252 7.62 0.63 -4.86
C PHE A 252 8.82 1.55 -4.68
N GLN A 253 8.88 2.24 -3.54
CA GLN A 253 10.06 2.99 -3.12
C GLN A 253 10.25 2.83 -1.60
N HIS A 254 11.48 2.62 -1.19
CA HIS A 254 11.92 2.74 0.20
C HIS A 254 13.01 3.81 0.26
N ILE A 255 12.75 4.87 1.01
CA ILE A 255 13.64 6.02 1.17
C ILE A 255 13.99 6.17 2.64
N LYS A 256 15.28 6.33 2.93
CA LYS A 256 15.85 6.62 4.25
C LYS A 256 16.66 7.90 4.17
N MET A 257 16.22 8.92 4.91
CA MET A 257 16.92 10.19 4.93
C MET A 257 18.03 10.19 6.00
N PRO A 258 19.18 10.83 5.75
CA PRO A 258 20.23 10.98 6.77
C PRO A 258 19.67 11.65 8.03
N ALA A 259 20.10 11.16 9.19
CA ALA A 259 19.68 11.65 10.51
C ALA A 259 18.15 11.60 10.76
N ASP A 260 17.48 10.64 10.12
CA ASP A 260 16.05 10.39 10.27
C ASP A 260 15.81 8.91 10.60
N ASP A 261 15.07 8.66 11.67
CA ASP A 261 14.77 7.29 12.11
C ASP A 261 13.57 6.68 11.37
N ILE A 262 12.85 7.46 10.57
CA ILE A 262 11.65 7.01 9.86
C ILE A 262 12.03 6.34 8.54
N ASP A 263 11.41 5.21 8.22
CA ASP A 263 11.43 4.63 6.90
C ASP A 263 10.24 5.19 6.09
N TYR A 264 10.53 5.87 4.98
CA TYR A 264 9.53 6.42 4.07
C TYR A 264 9.26 5.42 2.94
N VAL A 265 8.01 4.99 2.84
CA VAL A 265 7.62 3.92 1.93
C VAL A 265 6.54 4.42 0.99
N VAL A 266 6.80 4.31 -0.30
CA VAL A 266 5.74 4.33 -1.32
C VAL A 266 5.41 2.88 -1.62
N ASN A 267 4.20 2.46 -1.28
CA ASN A 267 3.67 1.17 -1.67
C ASN A 267 3.18 1.26 -3.12
N SER A 268 3.39 0.22 -3.91
CA SER A 268 2.96 0.24 -5.30
C SER A 268 1.44 0.13 -5.44
N SER A 269 0.96 0.44 -6.63
CA SER A 269 -0.43 0.19 -6.99
C SER A 269 -0.73 -1.31 -7.01
N SER A 270 -1.86 -1.69 -6.45
CA SER A 270 -2.38 -3.05 -6.58
C SER A 270 -3.20 -3.24 -7.87
N SER A 271 -2.82 -2.53 -8.93
CA SER A 271 -3.47 -2.65 -10.24
C SER A 271 -2.58 -2.28 -11.43
N LEU A 272 -1.87 -1.15 -11.39
CA LEU A 272 -1.12 -0.60 -12.53
C LEU A 272 0.11 0.14 -12.05
N ALA A 273 1.29 -0.39 -12.31
CA ALA A 273 2.56 0.22 -11.94
C ALA A 273 3.07 1.28 -12.93
N ARG A 274 4.04 2.07 -12.48
CA ARG A 274 4.70 3.14 -13.25
C ARG A 274 6.21 3.07 -13.09
N PRO A 275 6.98 3.57 -14.08
CA PRO A 275 8.43 3.67 -13.97
C PRO A 275 8.89 4.46 -12.75
N VAL A 276 10.07 4.12 -12.25
CA VAL A 276 10.70 4.77 -11.10
C VAL A 276 12.22 4.82 -11.29
N GLN A 277 12.85 5.81 -10.67
CA GLN A 277 14.30 5.97 -10.59
C GLN A 277 14.69 6.29 -9.15
N ALA A 278 15.95 6.03 -8.81
CA ALA A 278 16.50 6.39 -7.51
C ALA A 278 16.61 7.90 -7.34
N VAL A 279 16.34 8.38 -6.14
CA VAL A 279 16.59 9.76 -5.68
C VAL A 279 17.42 9.74 -4.41
N GLN A 280 17.77 10.89 -3.87
CA GLN A 280 18.50 10.96 -2.59
C GLN A 280 17.78 10.15 -1.50
N GLY A 281 18.53 9.31 -0.81
CA GLY A 281 18.02 8.45 0.25
C GLY A 281 17.33 7.17 -0.21
N THR A 282 17.22 6.91 -1.52
CA THR A 282 16.64 5.66 -2.02
C THR A 282 17.47 4.45 -1.56
N VAL A 283 16.84 3.58 -0.79
CA VAL A 283 17.35 2.27 -0.40
C VAL A 283 16.94 1.21 -1.41
N PHE A 284 15.70 1.32 -1.91
CA PHE A 284 15.13 0.43 -2.91
C PHE A 284 14.08 1.16 -3.75
N CYS A 285 13.98 0.81 -5.01
CA CYS A 285 12.86 1.18 -5.87
C CYS A 285 12.61 0.13 -6.95
N SER A 286 11.34 -0.06 -7.33
CA SER A 286 10.92 -1.01 -8.37
C SER A 286 9.65 -0.53 -9.07
N PRO A 287 9.57 -0.67 -10.41
CA PRO A 287 8.36 -0.38 -11.17
C PRO A 287 7.33 -1.53 -11.14
N ALA A 288 7.51 -2.51 -10.25
CA ALA A 288 6.54 -3.61 -10.08
C ALA A 288 5.25 -3.11 -9.44
N ASP A 289 4.14 -3.69 -9.80
CA ASP A 289 2.87 -3.61 -9.11
C ASP A 289 2.75 -4.71 -8.03
N GLY A 290 1.86 -4.51 -7.08
CA GLY A 290 1.69 -5.43 -5.97
C GLY A 290 1.12 -4.78 -4.70
N PHE A 291 1.46 -5.34 -3.55
CA PHE A 291 1.00 -4.90 -2.24
C PHE A 291 2.10 -5.12 -1.18
N SER A 292 1.83 -4.74 0.06
CA SER A 292 2.79 -5.05 1.14
C SER A 292 2.18 -5.90 2.24
N VAL A 293 3.02 -6.76 2.82
CA VAL A 293 2.76 -7.48 4.08
C VAL A 293 3.51 -6.79 5.20
N ILE A 294 2.81 -6.39 6.24
CA ILE A 294 3.40 -5.80 7.45
C ILE A 294 3.28 -6.84 8.56
N SER A 295 4.37 -7.18 9.21
CA SER A 295 4.37 -8.10 10.34
C SER A 295 5.17 -7.55 11.53
N ALA A 296 4.67 -7.78 12.73
CA ALA A 296 5.29 -7.28 13.95
C ALA A 296 5.34 -8.33 15.06
N THR A 297 6.45 -8.33 15.78
CA THR A 297 6.62 -8.84 17.15
C THR A 297 6.94 -7.67 18.07
N LYS A 298 7.15 -7.90 19.37
CA LYS A 298 7.59 -6.85 20.28
C LYS A 298 8.94 -6.25 19.88
N GLU A 299 9.85 -7.09 19.36
CA GLU A 299 11.24 -6.75 19.09
C GLU A 299 11.49 -6.35 17.64
N GLN A 300 10.58 -6.72 16.71
CA GLN A 300 10.80 -6.52 15.28
C GLN A 300 9.53 -6.16 14.54
N LEU A 301 9.64 -5.15 13.68
CA LEU A 301 8.64 -4.77 12.68
C LEU A 301 9.24 -5.00 11.29
N ASN A 302 8.55 -5.75 10.45
CA ASN A 302 8.91 -5.95 9.05
C ASN A 302 7.82 -5.45 8.12
N MET A 303 8.23 -4.92 6.97
CA MET A 303 7.34 -4.64 5.85
C MET A 303 7.94 -5.24 4.59
N TYR A 304 7.22 -6.17 3.98
CA TYR A 304 7.62 -6.89 2.77
C TYR A 304 6.88 -6.29 1.59
N MET A 305 7.59 -5.83 0.58
CA MET A 305 7.04 -5.41 -0.70
C MET A 305 6.86 -6.66 -1.57
N ILE A 306 5.61 -7.01 -1.85
CA ILE A 306 5.23 -8.21 -2.59
C ILE A 306 4.83 -7.81 -4.00
N ASP A 307 5.50 -8.36 -5.01
CA ASP A 307 5.10 -8.17 -6.40
C ASP A 307 3.88 -9.04 -6.77
N LYS A 308 3.34 -8.85 -7.96
CA LYS A 308 2.18 -9.58 -8.46
C LYS A 308 2.38 -11.09 -8.61
N ASP A 309 3.63 -11.55 -8.61
CA ASP A 309 3.98 -12.98 -8.68
C ASP A 309 4.16 -13.59 -7.27
N GLY A 310 3.89 -12.84 -6.21
CA GLY A 310 3.94 -13.29 -4.81
C GLY A 310 5.33 -13.31 -4.21
N LYS A 311 6.31 -12.66 -4.85
CA LYS A 311 7.68 -12.59 -4.37
C LYS A 311 7.89 -11.35 -3.49
N ALA A 312 8.53 -11.51 -2.34
CA ALA A 312 9.06 -10.39 -1.58
C ALA A 312 10.30 -9.83 -2.28
N ILE A 313 10.11 -8.74 -3.01
CA ILE A 313 11.19 -8.09 -3.76
C ILE A 313 12.04 -7.16 -2.90
N HIS A 314 11.53 -6.75 -1.74
CA HIS A 314 12.25 -5.95 -0.74
C HIS A 314 11.66 -6.16 0.65
N THR A 315 12.51 -6.03 1.66
CA THR A 315 12.10 -6.12 3.07
C THR A 315 12.70 -4.96 3.85
N ILE A 316 11.84 -4.24 4.55
CA ILE A 316 12.21 -3.23 5.54
C ILE A 316 12.12 -3.89 6.91
N SER A 317 13.18 -3.82 7.70
CA SER A 317 13.23 -4.41 9.04
C SER A 317 13.65 -3.37 10.07
N ARG A 318 12.85 -3.23 11.13
CA ARG A 318 13.11 -2.39 12.29
C ARG A 318 13.24 -3.28 13.52
N ARG A 319 14.25 -3.02 14.33
CA ARG A 319 14.46 -3.69 15.64
C ARG A 319 14.49 -2.65 16.73
N LYS A 320 13.99 -3.02 17.91
CA LYS A 320 14.18 -2.24 19.15
C LYS A 320 15.57 -2.44 19.68
#